data_29e09c28c6211b6d5649c2c9e215aa7f
#
_entry.id   29e09c28c6211b6d5649c2c9e215aa7f
#
_cell.length_a   1.000
_cell.length_b   1.000
_cell.length_c   1.000
_cell.angle_alpha   90.00
_cell.angle_beta   90.00
_cell.angle_gamma   90.00
#
_symmetry.space_group_name_H-M   'P 1'
#
loop_
_entity.id
_entity.type
_entity.pdbx_description
1 polymer ?
#
loop_
_entity_poly.entity_id
_entity_poly.type
_entity_poly.pdbx_seq_one_letter_code
_entity_poly.pdbx_strand_id
1 'polypeptide(L)'
;NLNLLGEREPGQYGQRTLADIMQELGQFAEGCGVSLDDHQTNSEGGMVDLIQQAGTEGVDYIIINPAGYTHTSVAIRDALLAVAVPFVEVHLSAVGAREPFRQISYFSDIAMGVISGFHGESYLLALQAILNRIEP
;
A
#
# COMPACT_ATOMS: atom_id res chain seq x y z
N ASN A 1 -9.83 3.57 -6.42
CA ASN A 1 -10.88 4.40 -5.80
C ASN A 1 -10.49 4.96 -4.43
N LEU A 2 -9.21 4.84 -4.04
CA LEU A 2 -8.72 5.41 -2.77
C LEU A 2 -8.81 6.94 -2.75
N ASN A 3 -8.86 7.58 -3.91
CA ASN A 3 -9.11 9.01 -4.02
C ASN A 3 -10.49 9.42 -3.47
N LEU A 4 -11.43 8.47 -3.36
CA LEU A 4 -12.76 8.68 -2.79
C LEU A 4 -12.85 8.26 -1.32
N LEU A 5 -11.73 7.97 -0.69
CA LEU A 5 -11.70 7.58 0.72
C LEU A 5 -12.27 8.70 1.59
N GLY A 6 -13.09 8.31 2.56
CA GLY A 6 -13.88 9.25 3.37
C GLY A 6 -15.29 9.48 2.83
N GLU A 7 -15.55 9.21 1.56
CA GLU A 7 -16.84 9.40 0.90
C GLU A 7 -17.51 8.08 0.53
N ARG A 8 -16.72 7.01 0.25
CA ARG A 8 -17.25 5.72 -0.17
C ARG A 8 -17.23 4.70 0.98
N GLU A 9 -18.30 3.94 1.09
CA GLU A 9 -18.41 2.79 2.00
C GLU A 9 -17.74 3.03 3.38
N PRO A 10 -18.17 4.05 4.16
CA PRO A 10 -17.49 4.41 5.41
C PRO A 10 -17.39 3.26 6.41
N GLY A 11 -18.31 2.30 6.37
CA GLY A 11 -18.27 1.11 7.21
C GLY A 11 -17.11 0.18 6.91
N GLN A 12 -16.58 0.22 5.67
CA GLN A 12 -15.45 -0.61 5.24
C GLN A 12 -14.11 0.14 5.31
N TYR A 13 -14.11 1.42 5.01
CA TYR A 13 -12.88 2.18 4.78
C TYR A 13 -12.69 3.35 5.74
N GLY A 14 -13.68 3.66 6.61
CA GLY A 14 -13.66 4.79 7.52
C GLY A 14 -14.05 6.10 6.84
N GLN A 15 -14.01 7.20 7.60
CA GLN A 15 -14.43 8.54 7.15
C GLN A 15 -13.26 9.47 6.84
N ARG A 16 -12.04 9.10 7.21
CA ARG A 16 -10.86 9.90 6.95
C ARG A 16 -10.52 9.86 5.46
N THR A 17 -10.08 10.99 4.92
CA THR A 17 -9.64 11.05 3.53
C THR A 17 -8.23 10.47 3.38
N LEU A 18 -7.87 10.12 2.15
CA LEU A 18 -6.49 9.69 1.86
C LEU A 18 -5.48 10.79 2.21
N ALA A 19 -5.83 12.06 1.94
CA ALA A 19 -4.96 13.20 2.27
C ALA A 19 -4.70 13.29 3.78
N ASP A 20 -5.74 13.07 4.63
CA ASP A 20 -5.58 13.06 6.08
C ASP A 20 -4.61 11.96 6.53
N ILE A 21 -4.79 10.77 5.98
CA ILE A 21 -3.97 9.60 6.31
C ILE A 21 -2.52 9.84 5.88
N MET A 22 -2.30 10.32 4.66
CA MET A 22 -0.96 10.55 4.14
C MET A 22 -0.25 11.67 4.87
N GLN A 23 -0.97 12.71 5.32
CA GLN A 23 -0.39 13.77 6.14
C GLN A 23 0.16 13.23 7.46
N GLU A 24 -0.60 12.41 8.15
CA GLU A 24 -0.16 11.80 9.42
C GLU A 24 1.01 10.86 9.20
N LEU A 25 0.96 10.07 8.14
CA LEU A 25 2.03 9.13 7.81
C LEU A 25 3.33 9.88 7.49
N GLY A 26 3.23 10.97 6.72
CA GLY A 26 4.37 11.82 6.38
C GLY A 26 5.01 12.47 7.61
N GLN A 27 4.20 12.96 8.54
CA GLN A 27 4.69 13.52 9.81
C GLN A 27 5.41 12.46 10.65
N PHE A 28 4.87 11.26 10.72
CA PHE A 28 5.52 10.16 11.42
C PHE A 28 6.85 9.79 10.78
N ALA A 29 6.89 9.67 9.46
CA ALA A 29 8.12 9.37 8.72
C ALA A 29 9.20 10.44 8.95
N GLU A 30 8.82 11.72 8.88
CA GLU A 30 9.73 12.83 9.13
C GLU A 30 10.33 12.75 10.53
N GLY A 31 9.50 12.48 11.54
CA GLY A 31 9.95 12.30 12.93
C GLY A 31 10.90 11.13 13.10
N CYS A 32 10.86 10.13 12.22
CA CYS A 32 11.75 8.97 12.24
C CYS A 32 12.97 9.12 11.33
N GLY A 33 13.12 10.28 10.66
CA GLY A 33 14.27 10.57 9.81
C GLY A 33 14.24 9.86 8.45
N VAL A 34 13.08 9.45 7.97
CA VAL A 34 12.92 8.83 6.65
C VAL A 34 12.07 9.71 5.75
N SER A 35 12.34 9.69 4.44
CA SER A 35 11.53 10.37 3.45
C SER A 35 10.41 9.46 2.96
N LEU A 36 9.25 10.05 2.73
CA LEU A 36 8.07 9.36 2.24
C LEU A 36 7.48 10.13 1.07
N ASP A 37 7.35 9.47 -0.07
CA ASP A 37 6.59 9.98 -1.20
C ASP A 37 5.32 9.15 -1.32
N ASP A 38 4.18 9.81 -1.49
CA ASP A 38 2.91 9.12 -1.68
C ASP A 38 2.31 9.40 -3.05
N HIS A 39 1.67 8.38 -3.61
CA HIS A 39 1.03 8.43 -4.91
C HIS A 39 -0.30 7.69 -4.86
N GLN A 40 -1.22 8.09 -5.72
CA GLN A 40 -2.49 7.39 -5.90
C GLN A 40 -2.86 7.41 -7.37
N THR A 41 -3.34 6.29 -7.89
CA THR A 41 -3.86 6.18 -9.24
C THR A 41 -4.99 5.15 -9.29
N ASN A 42 -5.95 5.36 -10.18
CA ASN A 42 -6.99 4.38 -10.48
C ASN A 42 -6.61 3.49 -11.69
N SER A 43 -5.47 3.76 -12.31
CA SER A 43 -5.02 3.09 -13.51
C SER A 43 -4.04 1.97 -13.19
N GLU A 44 -4.28 0.77 -13.73
CA GLU A 44 -3.34 -0.34 -13.62
C GLU A 44 -1.98 0.01 -14.22
N GLY A 45 -1.97 0.57 -15.44
CA GLY A 45 -0.74 1.02 -16.09
C GLY A 45 -0.06 2.14 -15.33
N GLY A 46 -0.82 3.06 -14.74
CA GLY A 46 -0.29 4.10 -13.88
C GLY A 46 0.41 3.54 -12.65
N MET A 47 -0.14 2.51 -12.04
CA MET A 47 0.52 1.83 -10.90
C MET A 47 1.82 1.14 -11.34
N VAL A 48 1.82 0.48 -12.48
CA VAL A 48 3.03 -0.13 -13.04
C VAL A 48 4.12 0.93 -13.24
N ASP A 49 3.76 2.07 -13.83
CA ASP A 49 4.71 3.17 -14.08
C ASP A 49 5.28 3.72 -12.76
N LEU A 50 4.45 3.89 -11.73
CA LEU A 50 4.90 4.36 -10.42
C LEU A 50 5.85 3.37 -9.75
N ILE A 51 5.60 2.07 -9.87
CA ILE A 51 6.48 1.03 -9.34
C ILE A 51 7.83 1.07 -10.06
N GLN A 52 7.83 1.18 -11.38
CA GLN A 52 9.06 1.29 -12.17
C GLN A 52 9.85 2.55 -11.80
N GLN A 53 9.15 3.66 -11.60
CA GLN A 53 9.77 4.93 -11.17
C GLN A 53 10.44 4.77 -9.80
N ALA A 54 9.77 4.09 -8.85
CA ALA A 54 10.35 3.80 -7.54
C ALA A 54 11.66 3.03 -7.67
N GLY A 55 11.70 2.03 -8.54
CA GLY A 55 12.93 1.28 -8.83
C GLY A 55 14.04 2.17 -9.41
N THR A 56 13.69 3.03 -10.37
CA THR A 56 14.65 3.96 -11.00
C THR A 56 15.21 4.98 -10.02
N GLU A 57 14.37 5.49 -9.12
CA GLU A 57 14.76 6.48 -8.11
C GLU A 57 15.51 5.87 -6.91
N GLY A 58 15.65 4.57 -6.85
CA GLY A 58 16.36 3.90 -5.77
C GLY A 58 15.62 3.90 -4.45
N VAL A 59 14.30 3.82 -4.48
CA VAL A 59 13.49 3.71 -3.27
C VAL A 59 13.84 2.43 -2.52
N ASP A 60 14.00 2.50 -1.21
CA ASP A 60 14.42 1.35 -0.39
C ASP A 60 13.29 0.37 -0.13
N TYR A 61 12.07 0.87 0.06
CA TYR A 61 10.88 0.06 0.36
C TYR A 61 9.65 0.67 -0.26
N ILE A 62 8.68 -0.17 -0.58
CA ILE A 62 7.38 0.24 -1.09
C ILE A 62 6.29 -0.23 -0.12
N ILE A 63 5.34 0.64 0.18
CA ILE A 63 4.07 0.26 0.80
C ILE A 63 3.03 0.39 -0.30
N ILE A 64 2.35 -0.70 -0.63
CA ILE A 64 1.37 -0.71 -1.70
C ILE A 64 0.01 -1.17 -1.21
N ASN A 65 -1.02 -0.38 -1.52
CA ASN A 65 -2.40 -0.79 -1.41
C ASN A 65 -2.94 -1.00 -2.83
N PRO A 66 -2.97 -2.24 -3.31
CA PRO A 66 -3.41 -2.51 -4.69
C PRO A 66 -4.93 -2.44 -4.85
N ALA A 67 -5.68 -2.35 -3.76
CA ALA A 67 -7.14 -2.29 -3.75
C ALA A 67 -7.74 -3.45 -4.58
N GLY A 68 -8.68 -3.17 -5.48
CA GLY A 68 -9.30 -4.21 -6.31
C GLY A 68 -8.33 -4.94 -7.23
N TYR A 69 -7.22 -4.31 -7.61
CA TYR A 69 -6.20 -4.96 -8.45
C TYR A 69 -5.45 -6.09 -7.73
N THR A 70 -5.59 -6.19 -6.41
CA THR A 70 -5.03 -7.30 -5.61
C THR A 70 -5.42 -8.65 -6.17
N HIS A 71 -6.63 -8.75 -6.70
CA HIS A 71 -7.26 -10.02 -7.09
C HIS A 71 -7.23 -10.26 -8.60
N THR A 72 -6.68 -9.33 -9.38
CA THR A 72 -6.78 -9.36 -10.85
C THR A 72 -5.49 -9.03 -11.59
N SER A 73 -4.56 -8.27 -11.00
CA SER A 73 -3.47 -7.68 -11.78
C SER A 73 -2.20 -8.51 -11.75
N VAL A 74 -1.97 -9.27 -12.80
CA VAL A 74 -0.67 -9.88 -13.07
C VAL A 74 0.36 -8.81 -13.45
N ALA A 75 -0.05 -7.75 -14.15
CA ALA A 75 0.84 -6.68 -14.58
C ALA A 75 1.52 -5.97 -13.41
N ILE A 76 0.76 -5.67 -12.33
CA ILE A 76 1.32 -5.05 -11.13
C ILE A 76 2.25 -6.04 -10.41
N ARG A 77 1.87 -7.32 -10.31
CA ARG A 77 2.74 -8.35 -9.75
C ARG A 77 4.07 -8.40 -10.47
N ASP A 78 4.04 -8.43 -11.79
CA ASP A 78 5.24 -8.50 -12.60
C ASP A 78 6.12 -7.26 -12.47
N ALA A 79 5.51 -6.08 -12.32
CA ALA A 79 6.24 -4.84 -12.07
C ALA A 79 7.00 -4.88 -10.73
N LEU A 80 6.35 -5.38 -9.68
CA LEU A 80 6.98 -5.53 -8.35
C LEU A 80 8.15 -6.50 -8.40
N LEU A 81 8.00 -7.61 -9.12
CA LEU A 81 9.10 -8.57 -9.32
C LEU A 81 10.24 -7.96 -10.12
N ALA A 82 9.93 -7.18 -11.17
CA ALA A 82 10.92 -6.58 -12.05
C ALA A 82 11.84 -5.59 -11.33
N VAL A 83 11.26 -4.73 -10.47
CA VAL A 83 12.05 -3.74 -9.74
C VAL A 83 12.78 -4.34 -8.54
N ALA A 84 12.27 -5.43 -8.00
CA ALA A 84 12.85 -6.16 -6.86
C ALA A 84 13.03 -5.30 -5.60
N VAL A 85 12.25 -4.23 -5.45
CA VAL A 85 12.21 -3.43 -4.23
C VAL A 85 11.32 -4.15 -3.21
N PRO A 86 11.79 -4.38 -1.98
CA PRO A 86 10.95 -5.02 -0.95
C PRO A 86 9.69 -4.20 -0.70
N PHE A 87 8.56 -4.87 -0.53
CA PHE A 87 7.30 -4.17 -0.32
C PHE A 87 6.41 -4.82 0.74
N VAL A 88 5.56 -4.01 1.35
CA VAL A 88 4.50 -4.45 2.25
C VAL A 88 3.16 -4.22 1.55
N GLU A 89 2.34 -5.26 1.51
CA GLU A 89 0.97 -5.18 0.99
C GLU A 89 0.03 -4.69 2.09
N VAL A 90 -0.78 -3.68 1.79
CA VAL A 90 -1.70 -3.06 2.74
C VAL A 90 -3.12 -3.08 2.20
N HIS A 91 -4.07 -3.36 3.07
CA HIS A 91 -5.49 -3.25 2.83
C HIS A 91 -6.14 -2.54 4.01
N LEU A 92 -7.03 -1.58 3.74
CA LEU A 92 -7.74 -0.87 4.81
C LEU A 92 -8.85 -1.72 5.40
N SER A 93 -9.58 -2.48 4.56
CA SER A 93 -10.61 -3.39 5.04
C SER A 93 -10.02 -4.74 5.44
N ALA A 94 -10.76 -5.49 6.24
CA ALA A 94 -10.43 -6.88 6.56
C ALA A 94 -10.85 -7.77 5.38
N VAL A 95 -9.97 -7.91 4.37
CA VAL A 95 -10.29 -8.61 3.12
C VAL A 95 -10.72 -10.06 3.35
N GLY A 96 -10.19 -10.72 4.38
CA GLY A 96 -10.58 -12.08 4.74
C GLY A 96 -12.03 -12.23 5.21
N ALA A 97 -12.68 -11.13 5.59
CA ALA A 97 -14.07 -11.10 6.03
C ALA A 97 -15.03 -10.65 4.92
N ARG A 98 -14.53 -10.46 3.70
CA ARG A 98 -15.31 -9.95 2.57
C ARG A 98 -15.64 -11.07 1.58
N GLU A 99 -16.02 -10.72 0.36
CA GLU A 99 -16.46 -11.66 -0.66
C GLU A 99 -15.37 -12.69 -1.00
N PRO A 100 -15.75 -13.92 -1.41
CA PRO A 100 -14.78 -14.99 -1.69
C PRO A 100 -13.69 -14.62 -2.68
N PHE A 101 -13.97 -13.79 -3.69
CA PHE A 101 -12.97 -13.41 -4.68
C PHE A 101 -11.85 -12.53 -4.10
N ARG A 102 -12.04 -11.96 -2.91
CA ARG A 102 -11.04 -11.13 -2.22
C ARG A 102 -10.08 -11.96 -1.36
N GLN A 103 -10.25 -13.28 -1.29
CA GLN A 103 -9.44 -14.16 -0.45
C GLN A 103 -8.06 -14.45 -1.06
N ILE A 104 -7.90 -14.27 -2.37
CA ILE A 104 -6.65 -14.54 -3.08
C ILE A 104 -6.00 -13.20 -3.46
N SER A 105 -4.75 -13.02 -3.04
CA SER A 105 -3.91 -11.90 -3.46
C SER A 105 -2.85 -12.38 -4.45
N TYR A 106 -2.66 -11.62 -5.51
CA TYR A 106 -1.58 -11.86 -6.47
C TYR A 106 -0.24 -11.33 -5.99
N PHE A 107 -0.17 -10.78 -4.77
CA PHE A 107 1.04 -10.13 -4.25
C PHE A 107 1.53 -10.72 -2.93
N SER A 108 0.66 -11.37 -2.15
CA SER A 108 0.99 -11.79 -0.78
C SER A 108 2.16 -12.77 -0.71
N ASP A 109 2.34 -13.60 -1.74
CA ASP A 109 3.42 -14.58 -1.78
C ASP A 109 4.80 -13.96 -2.05
N ILE A 110 4.86 -12.74 -2.61
CA ILE A 110 6.10 -12.04 -2.89
C ILE A 110 6.34 -10.83 -1.99
N ALA A 111 5.38 -10.48 -1.15
CA ALA A 111 5.50 -9.36 -0.20
C ALA A 111 6.36 -9.73 1.00
N MET A 112 6.97 -8.73 1.64
CA MET A 112 7.62 -8.89 2.95
C MET A 112 6.61 -9.30 4.01
N GLY A 113 5.40 -8.77 3.93
CA GLY A 113 4.30 -9.03 4.82
C GLY A 113 3.03 -8.36 4.32
N VAL A 114 1.92 -8.68 4.97
CA VAL A 114 0.60 -8.17 4.63
C VAL A 114 -0.05 -7.60 5.88
N ILE A 115 -0.60 -6.41 5.79
CA ILE A 115 -1.35 -5.76 6.85
C ILE A 115 -2.74 -5.42 6.32
N SER A 116 -3.76 -5.81 7.05
CA SER A 116 -5.13 -5.73 6.58
C SER A 116 -6.07 -5.44 7.76
N GLY A 117 -7.08 -4.58 7.55
CA GLY A 117 -8.21 -4.46 8.45
C GLY A 117 -8.17 -3.32 9.47
N PHE A 118 -7.13 -2.50 9.49
CA PHE A 118 -6.97 -1.41 10.46
C PHE A 118 -7.22 -0.02 9.85
N HIS A 119 -7.98 0.04 8.74
CA HIS A 119 -8.26 1.29 8.03
C HIS A 119 -6.96 2.06 7.75
N GLY A 120 -6.94 3.37 7.91
CA GLY A 120 -5.76 4.19 7.63
C GLY A 120 -4.53 3.84 8.47
N GLU A 121 -4.73 3.32 9.68
CA GLU A 121 -3.63 2.88 10.54
C GLU A 121 -2.82 1.74 9.92
N SER A 122 -3.38 1.00 8.99
CA SER A 122 -2.67 -0.07 8.28
C SER A 122 -1.38 0.42 7.63
N TYR A 123 -1.39 1.63 7.06
CA TYR A 123 -0.17 2.23 6.49
C TYR A 123 0.89 2.52 7.54
N LEU A 124 0.49 3.02 8.70
CA LEU A 124 1.42 3.31 9.79
C LEU A 124 2.05 2.03 10.31
N LEU A 125 1.27 0.97 10.47
CA LEU A 125 1.79 -0.33 10.89
C LEU A 125 2.79 -0.89 9.88
N ALA A 126 2.54 -0.70 8.58
CA ALA A 126 3.48 -1.10 7.54
C ALA A 126 4.79 -0.31 7.64
N LEU A 127 4.71 1.01 7.84
CA LEU A 127 5.90 1.84 8.00
C LEU A 127 6.70 1.43 9.24
N GLN A 128 6.05 1.17 10.36
CA GLN A 128 6.72 0.69 11.57
C GLN A 128 7.44 -0.64 11.34
N ALA A 129 6.82 -1.57 10.61
CA ALA A 129 7.44 -2.85 10.26
C ALA A 129 8.69 -2.65 9.39
N ILE A 130 8.66 -1.70 8.46
CA ILE A 130 9.81 -1.34 7.63
C ILE A 130 10.92 -0.72 8.47
N LEU A 131 10.58 0.23 9.34
CA LEU A 131 11.56 0.92 10.20
C LEU A 131 12.31 -0.07 11.09
N ASN A 132 11.62 -1.08 11.60
CA ASN A 132 12.25 -2.13 12.40
C ASN A 132 13.27 -2.97 11.62
N ARG A 133 13.23 -2.91 10.28
CA ARG A 133 14.20 -3.61 9.42
C ARG A 133 15.38 -2.74 9.04
N ILE A 134 15.19 -1.43 8.99
CA ILE A 134 16.26 -0.47 8.68
C ILE A 134 17.16 -0.27 9.87
N GLU A 135 16.59 -0.19 11.07
CA GLU A 135 17.35 0.03 12.31
C GLU A 135 17.83 -1.32 12.87
N PRO A 136 19.15 -1.47 13.06
CA PRO A 136 19.71 -2.68 13.68
C PRO A 136 19.32 -2.81 15.17
#